data_6634cde82f7c7a4d21470f9ff3c3c82c
#
_entry.id   6634cde82f7c7a4d21470f9ff3c3c82c
#
_cell.length_a   1.000
_cell.length_b   1.000
_cell.length_c   1.000
_cell.angle_alpha   90.00
_cell.angle_beta   90.00
_cell.angle_gamma   90.00
#
_symmetry.space_group_name_H-M   'P 1'
#
loop_
_entity.id
_entity.type
_entity.pdbx_description
1 polymer ?
#
loop_
_entity_poly.entity_id
_entity_poly.type
_entity_poly.pdbx_seq_one_letter_code
_entity_poly.pdbx_strand_id
1 'polypeptide(L)'
;MQTEKAMKKEPMAVIQEKVLSRTIKEITPFGVRIELNLEGRVSGELYTAQHMETVSIFQKSDGTFENEARAIETTKEGDVVVISFKGTGKQTGLTTLWGQGEGIAMTQSKRLAQLDGTRMRTEVNADYATGDVQVKIYEA
;
A
#
# COMPACT_ATOMS: atom_id res chain seq x y z
N MET A 1 -4.72 26.27 -12.33
CA MET A 1 -3.73 26.63 -11.53
C MET A 1 -4.12 26.66 -10.12
N GLN A 2 -4.92 27.57 -9.72
CA GLN A 2 -5.41 27.52 -8.37
C GLN A 2 -6.08 26.21 -8.07
N THR A 3 -6.85 25.71 -9.01
CA THR A 3 -7.53 24.44 -8.85
C THR A 3 -6.58 23.32 -8.61
N GLU A 4 -5.50 23.28 -9.32
CA GLU A 4 -4.51 22.24 -9.14
C GLU A 4 -3.98 22.19 -7.75
N LYS A 5 -3.63 23.34 -7.22
CA LYS A 5 -3.15 23.43 -5.87
C LYS A 5 -4.18 22.98 -4.88
N ALA A 6 -5.41 23.41 -5.10
CA ALA A 6 -6.49 23.06 -4.21
C ALA A 6 -6.78 21.57 -4.22
N MET A 7 -6.43 20.89 -5.31
CA MET A 7 -6.69 19.46 -5.40
C MET A 7 -5.60 18.62 -4.78
N LYS A 8 -4.47 19.21 -4.47
CA LYS A 8 -3.40 18.51 -3.81
C LYS A 8 -3.74 18.39 -2.35
N LYS A 9 -4.13 17.22 -1.92
CA LYS A 9 -4.55 16.99 -0.55
C LYS A 9 -3.45 16.36 0.26
N GLU A 10 -3.49 16.60 1.55
CA GLU A 10 -2.67 15.87 2.49
C GLU A 10 -3.17 14.43 2.52
N PRO A 11 -2.30 13.46 2.70
CA PRO A 11 -2.75 12.10 2.85
C PRO A 11 -3.59 11.93 4.10
N MET A 12 -4.65 11.15 4.00
CA MET A 12 -5.46 10.84 5.16
C MET A 12 -4.77 9.85 6.08
N ALA A 13 -3.80 9.11 5.55
CA ALA A 13 -3.01 8.18 6.33
C ALA A 13 -1.71 7.89 5.61
N VAL A 14 -0.68 7.52 6.37
CA VAL A 14 0.61 7.12 5.82
C VAL A 14 1.01 5.81 6.48
N ILE A 15 1.39 4.83 5.65
CA ILE A 15 1.89 3.56 6.12
C ILE A 15 3.40 3.56 5.93
N GLN A 16 4.13 3.26 7.01
CA GLN A 16 5.59 3.06 6.96
C GLN A 16 5.81 1.60 7.28
N GLU A 17 6.40 0.85 6.37
CA GLU A 17 6.56 -0.57 6.55
C GLU A 17 7.90 -1.06 6.04
N LYS A 18 8.24 -2.28 6.42
CA LYS A 18 9.47 -2.96 6.09
C LYS A 18 9.14 -4.27 5.42
N VAL A 19 9.86 -4.59 4.37
CA VAL A 19 9.78 -5.91 3.74
C VAL A 19 10.48 -6.92 4.65
N LEU A 20 9.74 -7.92 5.09
CA LEU A 20 10.27 -8.98 5.95
C LEU A 20 10.75 -10.17 5.15
N SER A 21 10.07 -10.49 4.06
CA SER A 21 10.45 -11.63 3.22
C SER A 21 10.01 -11.41 1.79
N ARG A 22 10.70 -12.08 0.87
CA ARG A 22 10.40 -12.04 -0.57
C ARG A 22 10.47 -13.46 -1.10
N THR A 23 9.49 -13.83 -1.92
CA THR A 23 9.44 -15.16 -2.51
C THR A 23 9.13 -15.02 -4.00
N ILE A 24 9.95 -15.66 -4.83
CA ILE A 24 9.64 -15.73 -6.26
C ILE A 24 8.67 -16.88 -6.45
N LYS A 25 7.44 -16.55 -6.84
CA LYS A 25 6.36 -17.52 -6.97
C LYS A 25 6.30 -18.15 -8.35
N GLU A 26 6.69 -17.40 -9.37
CA GLU A 26 6.53 -17.87 -10.74
C GLU A 26 7.40 -17.04 -11.67
N ILE A 27 8.02 -17.71 -12.64
CA ILE A 27 8.80 -17.06 -13.70
C ILE A 27 8.16 -17.45 -15.02
N THR A 28 7.83 -16.46 -15.83
CA THR A 28 7.24 -16.66 -17.16
C THR A 28 8.04 -15.83 -18.16
N PRO A 29 7.85 -16.06 -19.47
CA PRO A 29 8.48 -15.20 -20.47
C PRO A 29 8.06 -13.73 -20.38
N PHE A 30 6.95 -13.43 -19.73
CA PHE A 30 6.39 -12.08 -19.66
C PHE A 30 6.75 -11.35 -18.38
N GLY A 31 7.21 -12.06 -17.37
CA GLY A 31 7.56 -11.42 -16.09
C GLY A 31 7.68 -12.41 -14.97
N VAL A 32 7.90 -11.86 -13.78
CA VAL A 32 8.15 -12.64 -12.58
C VAL A 32 7.12 -12.23 -11.51
N ARG A 33 6.49 -13.24 -10.91
CA ARG A 33 5.58 -12.99 -9.80
C ARG A 33 6.33 -13.15 -8.49
N ILE A 34 6.28 -12.10 -7.70
CA ILE A 34 6.98 -12.04 -6.42
C ILE A 34 5.95 -11.76 -5.33
N GLU A 35 6.09 -12.45 -4.21
CA GLU A 35 5.26 -12.21 -3.04
C GLU A 35 6.12 -11.59 -1.95
N LEU A 36 5.63 -10.48 -1.39
CA LEU A 36 6.30 -9.78 -0.30
C LEU A 36 5.42 -9.83 0.93
N ASN A 37 6.06 -9.98 2.09
CA ASN A 37 5.38 -9.85 3.38
C ASN A 37 6.00 -8.66 4.09
N LEU A 38 5.16 -7.77 4.59
CA LEU A 38 5.59 -6.51 5.18
C LEU A 38 4.92 -6.29 6.53
N GLU A 39 5.60 -5.57 7.39
CA GLU A 39 5.03 -5.11 8.66
C GLU A 39 5.41 -3.67 8.89
N GLY A 40 4.54 -2.94 9.55
CA GLY A 40 4.79 -1.55 9.85
C GLY A 40 3.68 -0.93 10.67
N ARG A 41 3.50 0.36 10.44
CA ARG A 41 2.51 1.14 11.17
C ARG A 41 1.80 2.06 10.22
N VAL A 42 0.54 2.27 10.50
CA VAL A 42 -0.24 3.31 9.82
C VAL A 42 -0.49 4.43 10.82
N SER A 43 -0.28 5.66 10.33
CA SER A 43 -0.60 6.87 11.08
C SER A 43 -1.59 7.67 10.24
N GLY A 44 -2.74 7.94 10.79
CA GLY A 44 -3.78 8.63 10.04
C GLY A 44 -4.56 9.59 10.92
N GLU A 45 -5.46 10.29 10.27
CA GLU A 45 -6.30 11.28 10.96
C GLU A 45 -7.27 10.62 11.90
N LEU A 46 -7.73 9.42 11.56
CA LEU A 46 -8.77 8.73 12.30
C LEU A 46 -8.23 7.72 13.30
N TYR A 47 -7.07 7.13 13.00
CA TYR A 47 -6.52 6.09 13.86
C TYR A 47 -5.05 5.85 13.55
N THR A 48 -4.38 5.22 14.51
CA THR A 48 -3.03 4.70 14.36
C THR A 48 -3.10 3.21 14.65
N ALA A 49 -2.33 2.40 13.93
CA ALA A 49 -2.44 0.95 14.08
C ALA A 49 -1.16 0.25 13.65
N GLN A 50 -1.01 -0.98 14.10
CA GLN A 50 -0.04 -1.91 13.54
C GLN A 50 -0.58 -2.37 12.20
N HIS A 51 0.31 -2.56 11.24
CA HIS A 51 -0.05 -2.88 9.86
C HIS A 51 0.73 -4.10 9.40
N MET A 52 0.04 -5.09 8.86
CA MET A 52 0.64 -6.29 8.30
C MET A 52 0.07 -6.48 6.92
N GLU A 53 0.93 -6.77 5.94
CA GLU A 53 0.52 -6.77 4.55
C GLU A 53 1.22 -7.85 3.75
N THR A 54 0.49 -8.44 2.80
CA THR A 54 1.07 -9.31 1.78
C THR A 54 0.79 -8.71 0.43
N VAL A 55 1.83 -8.54 -0.37
CA VAL A 55 1.75 -7.97 -1.71
C VAL A 55 2.18 -9.01 -2.72
N SER A 56 1.38 -9.18 -3.78
CA SER A 56 1.75 -9.96 -4.95
C SER A 56 2.07 -8.99 -6.06
N ILE A 57 3.30 -9.05 -6.57
CA ILE A 57 3.77 -8.15 -7.63
C ILE A 57 4.07 -8.98 -8.87
N PHE A 58 3.57 -8.55 -10.02
CA PHE A 58 3.99 -9.10 -11.30
C PHE A 58 4.92 -8.09 -11.96
N GLN A 59 6.22 -8.39 -11.92
CA GLN A 59 7.30 -7.54 -12.42
C GLN A 59 7.55 -7.90 -13.88
N LYS A 60 7.39 -6.93 -14.78
CA LYS A 60 7.61 -7.14 -16.22
C LYS A 60 9.00 -6.73 -16.61
N SER A 61 9.45 -7.23 -17.75
CA SER A 61 10.81 -6.99 -18.23
C SER A 61 11.04 -5.53 -18.64
N ASP A 62 9.99 -4.78 -18.89
CA ASP A 62 10.11 -3.37 -19.26
C ASP A 62 10.24 -2.43 -18.05
N GLY A 63 10.31 -2.99 -16.85
CA GLY A 63 10.47 -2.20 -15.64
C GLY A 63 9.15 -1.78 -14.99
N THR A 64 8.02 -2.12 -15.60
CA THR A 64 6.71 -1.84 -14.99
C THR A 64 6.24 -3.04 -14.18
N PHE A 65 5.27 -2.81 -13.29
CA PHE A 65 4.70 -3.89 -12.51
C PHE A 65 3.22 -3.63 -12.23
N GLU A 66 2.53 -4.72 -11.91
CA GLU A 66 1.16 -4.69 -11.39
C GLU A 66 1.21 -5.32 -10.01
N ASN A 67 0.37 -4.86 -9.10
CA ASN A 67 0.36 -5.43 -7.77
C ASN A 67 -1.03 -5.51 -7.18
N GLU A 68 -1.20 -6.47 -6.28
CA GLU A 68 -2.37 -6.59 -5.42
C GLU A 68 -1.86 -6.79 -4.02
N ALA A 69 -2.51 -6.15 -3.06
CA ALA A 69 -2.09 -6.24 -1.67
C ALA A 69 -3.30 -6.44 -0.77
N ARG A 70 -3.07 -7.12 0.34
CA ARG A 70 -4.06 -7.33 1.39
C ARG A 70 -3.40 -7.01 2.72
N ALA A 71 -4.09 -6.22 3.51
CA ALA A 71 -3.52 -5.76 4.76
C ALA A 71 -4.54 -5.88 5.89
N ILE A 72 -4.02 -6.08 7.09
CA ILE A 72 -4.81 -6.03 8.30
C ILE A 72 -4.17 -5.04 9.25
N GLU A 73 -4.99 -4.20 9.85
CA GLU A 73 -4.54 -3.17 10.78
C GLU A 73 -5.24 -3.36 12.10
N THR A 74 -4.50 -3.29 13.18
CA THR A 74 -5.02 -3.49 14.52
C THR A 74 -4.63 -2.31 15.39
N THR A 75 -5.62 -1.64 15.97
CA THR A 75 -5.38 -0.51 16.84
C THR A 75 -5.11 -0.98 18.27
N LYS A 76 -4.57 -0.08 19.05
CA LYS A 76 -4.32 -0.31 20.46
C LYS A 76 -5.62 -0.63 21.21
N GLU A 77 -6.73 -0.08 20.75
CA GLU A 77 -8.05 -0.30 21.34
C GLU A 77 -8.70 -1.61 20.91
N GLY A 78 -8.07 -2.34 19.99
CA GLY A 78 -8.60 -3.62 19.53
C GLY A 78 -9.44 -3.57 18.28
N ASP A 79 -9.52 -2.40 17.62
CA ASP A 79 -10.22 -2.31 16.34
C ASP A 79 -9.41 -3.03 15.26
N VAL A 80 -10.11 -3.63 14.31
CA VAL A 80 -9.50 -4.29 13.17
C VAL A 80 -10.03 -3.68 11.89
N VAL A 81 -9.11 -3.27 11.02
CA VAL A 81 -9.44 -2.75 9.70
C VAL A 81 -8.72 -3.62 8.68
N VAL A 82 -9.43 -4.08 7.66
CA VAL A 82 -8.79 -4.83 6.56
C VAL A 82 -8.87 -4.00 5.30
N ILE A 83 -7.82 -4.06 4.49
CA ILE A 83 -7.71 -3.24 3.30
C ILE A 83 -7.25 -4.10 2.15
N SER A 84 -7.89 -3.91 0.99
CA SER A 84 -7.43 -4.50 -0.26
C SER A 84 -6.98 -3.38 -1.18
N PHE A 85 -5.80 -3.57 -1.78
CA PHE A 85 -5.22 -2.59 -2.70
C PHE A 85 -4.94 -3.25 -4.04
N LYS A 86 -4.95 -2.45 -5.09
CA LYS A 86 -4.61 -2.89 -6.43
C LYS A 86 -3.96 -1.72 -7.15
N GLY A 87 -2.86 -1.96 -7.84
CA GLY A 87 -2.18 -0.86 -8.49
C GLY A 87 -1.17 -1.27 -9.54
N THR A 88 -0.48 -0.27 -10.03
CA THR A 88 0.57 -0.40 -11.03
C THR A 88 1.71 0.52 -10.66
N GLY A 89 2.87 0.27 -11.24
CA GLY A 89 4.00 1.13 -11.00
C GLY A 89 5.17 0.83 -11.91
N LYS A 90 6.29 1.43 -11.57
CA LYS A 90 7.50 1.26 -12.37
C LYS A 90 8.73 1.39 -11.49
N GLN A 91 9.81 0.82 -11.99
CA GLN A 91 11.11 0.98 -11.37
C GLN A 91 11.62 2.38 -11.67
N THR A 92 12.08 3.08 -10.66
CA THR A 92 12.54 4.47 -10.78
C THR A 92 14.03 4.62 -10.61
N GLY A 93 14.72 3.54 -10.23
CA GLY A 93 16.16 3.54 -10.04
C GLY A 93 16.63 2.11 -9.92
N LEU A 94 17.90 1.91 -9.55
CA LEU A 94 18.46 0.57 -9.44
C LEU A 94 17.72 -0.25 -8.39
N THR A 95 17.37 0.35 -7.26
CA THR A 95 16.73 -0.35 -6.16
C THR A 95 15.39 0.26 -5.76
N THR A 96 14.93 1.30 -6.47
CA THR A 96 13.72 2.04 -6.07
C THR A 96 12.59 1.82 -7.06
N LEU A 97 11.37 1.89 -6.54
CA LEU A 97 10.18 1.84 -7.38
C LEU A 97 9.11 2.79 -6.86
N TRP A 98 8.22 3.15 -7.75
CA TRP A 98 7.09 4.01 -7.46
C TRP A 98 5.83 3.34 -8.01
N GLY A 99 4.74 3.44 -7.27
CA GLY A 99 3.48 2.89 -7.71
C GLY A 99 2.31 3.74 -7.29
N GLN A 100 1.19 3.48 -7.90
CA GLN A 100 -0.08 4.11 -7.55
C GLN A 100 -1.18 3.09 -7.70
N GLY A 101 -2.26 3.30 -6.97
CA GLY A 101 -3.36 2.37 -7.03
C GLY A 101 -4.56 2.85 -6.26
N GLU A 102 -5.44 1.92 -6.01
CA GLU A 102 -6.65 2.19 -5.26
C GLU A 102 -6.94 1.04 -4.33
N GLY A 103 -7.74 1.31 -3.33
CA GLY A 103 -8.08 0.31 -2.33
C GLY A 103 -9.42 0.58 -1.71
N ILE A 104 -9.84 -0.39 -0.90
CA ILE A 104 -11.07 -0.28 -0.14
C ILE A 104 -10.82 -0.80 1.26
N ALA A 105 -11.31 -0.08 2.25
CA ALA A 105 -11.21 -0.47 3.65
C ALA A 105 -12.52 -1.07 4.11
N MET A 106 -12.43 -2.06 5.00
CA MET A 106 -13.59 -2.69 5.62
C MET A 106 -13.31 -2.86 7.10
N THR A 107 -14.32 -2.59 7.92
CA THR A 107 -14.20 -2.78 9.35
C THR A 107 -15.59 -2.99 9.95
N GLN A 108 -15.63 -3.76 11.03
CA GLN A 108 -16.86 -3.90 11.82
C GLN A 108 -16.77 -3.11 13.11
N SER A 109 -15.71 -2.36 13.30
CA SER A 109 -15.54 -1.52 14.47
C SER A 109 -16.55 -0.39 14.46
N LYS A 110 -17.27 -0.22 15.55
CA LYS A 110 -18.22 0.89 15.67
C LYS A 110 -17.50 2.22 15.75
N ARG A 111 -16.35 2.23 16.40
CA ARG A 111 -15.55 3.44 16.57
C ARG A 111 -15.01 3.95 15.23
N LEU A 112 -14.72 3.03 14.31
CA LEU A 112 -14.17 3.36 13.00
C LEU A 112 -15.16 3.09 11.87
N ALA A 113 -16.45 3.10 12.18
CA ALA A 113 -17.49 2.73 11.21
C ALA A 113 -17.44 3.54 9.91
N GLN A 114 -16.97 4.77 9.98
CA GLN A 114 -16.88 5.62 8.79
C GLN A 114 -15.84 5.13 7.78
N LEU A 115 -14.94 4.26 8.20
CA LEU A 115 -13.97 3.67 7.28
C LEU A 115 -14.55 2.52 6.46
N ASP A 116 -15.63 1.91 6.94
CA ASP A 116 -16.18 0.75 6.28
C ASP A 116 -16.69 1.10 4.89
N GLY A 117 -16.14 0.45 3.86
CA GLY A 117 -16.49 0.72 2.48
C GLY A 117 -15.80 1.93 1.88
N THR A 118 -14.88 2.56 2.60
CA THR A 118 -14.19 3.75 2.10
C THR A 118 -13.23 3.38 0.99
N ARG A 119 -13.33 4.09 -0.14
CA ARG A 119 -12.41 3.94 -1.26
C ARG A 119 -11.28 4.92 -1.12
N MET A 120 -10.10 4.48 -1.53
CA MET A 120 -8.86 5.22 -1.33
C MET A 120 -8.01 5.18 -2.59
N ARG A 121 -7.20 6.23 -2.78
CA ARG A 121 -6.11 6.22 -3.75
C ARG A 121 -4.81 6.05 -2.98
N THR A 122 -3.86 5.36 -3.56
CA THR A 122 -2.58 5.12 -2.91
C THR A 122 -1.43 5.56 -3.79
N GLU A 123 -0.35 5.97 -3.13
CA GLU A 123 0.92 6.28 -3.78
C GLU A 123 2.01 5.60 -2.98
N VAL A 124 2.83 4.78 -3.65
CA VAL A 124 3.82 3.94 -3.00
C VAL A 124 5.22 4.33 -3.45
N ASN A 125 6.12 4.45 -2.49
CA ASN A 125 7.55 4.56 -2.76
C ASN A 125 8.25 3.46 -1.98
N ALA A 126 9.12 2.72 -2.64
CA ALA A 126 9.81 1.61 -2.03
C ALA A 126 11.27 1.57 -2.45
N ASP A 127 12.11 1.05 -1.57
CA ASP A 127 13.53 0.84 -1.82
C ASP A 127 13.89 -0.59 -1.44
N TYR A 128 14.23 -1.39 -2.46
CA TYR A 128 14.61 -2.78 -2.24
C TYR A 128 15.90 -2.94 -1.43
N ALA A 129 16.80 -1.95 -1.53
CA ALA A 129 18.08 -2.04 -0.83
C ALA A 129 17.90 -2.00 0.67
N THR A 130 16.94 -1.21 1.15
CA THR A 130 16.68 -1.06 2.58
C THR A 130 15.47 -1.87 3.04
N GLY A 131 14.59 -2.22 2.12
CA GLY A 131 13.31 -2.84 2.45
C GLY A 131 12.26 -1.85 2.92
N ASP A 132 12.56 -0.55 2.85
CA ASP A 132 11.60 0.47 3.30
C ASP A 132 10.53 0.72 2.26
N VAL A 133 9.28 0.78 2.72
CA VAL A 133 8.12 1.07 1.86
C VAL A 133 7.27 2.11 2.57
N GLN A 134 6.91 3.14 1.82
CA GLN A 134 5.98 4.15 2.31
C GLN A 134 4.77 4.18 1.39
N VAL A 135 3.58 4.12 1.99
CA VAL A 135 2.32 4.22 1.25
C VAL A 135 1.58 5.44 1.78
N LYS A 136 1.27 6.37 0.88
CA LYS A 136 0.41 7.51 1.21
C LYS A 136 -0.99 7.18 0.72
N ILE A 137 -1.95 7.39 1.60
CA ILE A 137 -3.35 7.07 1.33
C ILE A 137 -4.15 8.35 1.27
N TYR A 138 -4.90 8.50 0.19
CA TYR A 138 -5.77 9.66 -0.04
C TYR A 138 -7.19 9.20 -0.21
N GLU A 139 -8.12 10.06 0.11
CA GLU A 139 -9.52 9.82 -0.18
C GLU A 139 -9.70 9.78 -1.70
N ALA A 140 -10.43 8.79 -2.18
CA ALA A 140 -10.68 8.66 -3.61
C ALA A 140 -11.69 9.68 -4.12
#